data_d02cf88e01fa43f89cb99a19c4c78f86
#
_entry.id   d02cf88e01fa43f89cb99a19c4c78f86
#
_cell.length_a   1.000
_cell.length_b   1.000
_cell.length_c   1.000
_cell.angle_alpha   90.00
_cell.angle_beta   90.00
_cell.angle_gamma   90.00
#
_symmetry.space_group_name_H-M   'P 1'
#
loop_
_entity.id
_entity.type
_entity.pdbx_description
1 polymer ?
#
loop_
_entity_poly.entity_id
_entity_poly.type
_entity_poly.pdbx_seq_one_letter_code
_entity_poly.pdbx_strand_id
1 'polypeptide(L)'
;KEGTVRYIQLRVAFENRTQVGLLEDATSSTEERLRIEHERDYDMLTGLYNRKAFNRICEDMFRAPARLGHAALMMLDLDNLKKLNDVYGHDIGDRYIRETGHALRDGMTDHSVCSRLSGDEFMVLFYGYDSRAQLRRDLNNLQSRLRHESIVLPNGDSFAISISGGVACSP
;
A
#
# COMPACT_ATOMS: atom_id res chain seq x y z
N LYS A 1 -23.85 8.19 -12.81
CA LYS A 1 -24.05 6.81 -13.30
C LYS A 1 -22.65 6.25 -13.50
N GLU A 2 -22.17 5.44 -12.58
CA GLU A 2 -20.96 4.64 -12.76
C GLU A 2 -21.24 3.62 -13.86
N GLY A 3 -20.53 3.70 -14.96
CA GLY A 3 -20.64 2.75 -16.06
C GLY A 3 -19.93 1.45 -15.68
N THR A 4 -20.58 0.31 -15.83
CA THR A 4 -19.95 -0.99 -15.68
C THR A 4 -18.98 -1.21 -16.84
N VAL A 5 -17.70 -1.42 -16.55
CA VAL A 5 -16.68 -1.78 -17.54
C VAL A 5 -16.87 -3.24 -17.93
N ARG A 6 -16.82 -3.53 -19.23
CA ARG A 6 -16.82 -4.90 -19.75
C ARG A 6 -15.59 -5.13 -20.62
N TYR A 7 -15.00 -6.29 -20.48
CA TYR A 7 -13.86 -6.72 -21.28
C TYR A 7 -14.36 -7.73 -22.32
N ILE A 8 -14.10 -7.44 -23.61
CA ILE A 8 -14.51 -8.30 -24.70
C ILE A 8 -13.26 -8.79 -25.43
N GLN A 9 -13.12 -10.11 -25.54
CA GLN A 9 -12.07 -10.74 -26.31
C GLN A 9 -12.58 -11.05 -27.72
N LEU A 10 -11.86 -10.55 -28.73
CA LEU A 10 -12.09 -10.88 -30.13
C LEU A 10 -10.98 -11.84 -30.61
N ARG A 11 -11.36 -13.02 -31.06
CA ARG A 11 -10.48 -13.94 -31.77
C ARG A 11 -10.87 -13.98 -33.24
N VAL A 12 -9.93 -13.73 -34.13
CA VAL A 12 -10.14 -13.77 -35.57
C VAL A 12 -9.26 -14.88 -36.16
N ALA A 13 -9.88 -15.78 -36.89
CA ALA A 13 -9.21 -16.79 -37.68
C ALA A 13 -9.40 -16.52 -39.19
N PHE A 14 -8.37 -16.85 -39.98
CA PHE A 14 -8.37 -16.75 -41.43
C PHE A 14 -8.27 -18.14 -42.01
N GLU A 15 -9.28 -18.56 -42.73
CA GLU A 15 -9.28 -19.85 -43.43
C GLU A 15 -9.86 -19.68 -44.84
N ASN A 16 -9.16 -20.11 -45.85
CA ASN A 16 -9.59 -20.13 -47.26
C ASN A 16 -10.25 -18.84 -47.76
N ARG A 17 -9.64 -17.65 -47.47
CA ARG A 17 -10.14 -16.31 -47.80
C ARG A 17 -11.39 -15.90 -47.00
N THR A 18 -11.77 -16.64 -45.98
CA THR A 18 -12.86 -16.28 -45.09
C THR A 18 -12.31 -15.87 -43.75
N GLN A 19 -12.86 -14.80 -43.18
CA GLN A 19 -12.61 -14.38 -41.79
C GLN A 19 -13.74 -14.90 -40.90
N VAL A 20 -13.37 -15.57 -39.85
CA VAL A 20 -14.31 -15.99 -38.78
C VAL A 20 -13.87 -15.29 -37.51
N GLY A 21 -14.76 -14.51 -36.92
CA GLY A 21 -14.53 -13.83 -35.65
C GLY A 21 -15.41 -14.45 -34.54
N LEU A 22 -14.79 -14.71 -33.39
CA LEU A 22 -15.48 -15.10 -32.16
C LEU A 22 -15.36 -13.94 -31.16
N LEU A 23 -16.50 -13.48 -30.67
CA LEU A 23 -16.59 -12.48 -29.60
C LEU A 23 -17.00 -13.20 -28.32
N GLU A 24 -16.18 -13.06 -27.27
CA GLU A 24 -16.45 -13.60 -25.94
C GLU A 24 -16.48 -12.49 -24.90
N ASP A 25 -17.40 -12.53 -23.97
CA ASP A 25 -17.37 -11.71 -22.78
C ASP A 25 -16.30 -12.28 -21.82
N ALA A 26 -15.17 -11.61 -21.76
CA ALA A 26 -14.01 -11.98 -20.93
C ALA A 26 -13.97 -11.17 -19.62
N THR A 27 -15.07 -10.52 -19.23
CA THR A 27 -15.11 -9.63 -18.07
C THR A 27 -14.66 -10.35 -16.80
N SER A 28 -15.32 -11.45 -16.44
CA SER A 28 -15.01 -12.18 -15.19
C SER A 28 -13.59 -12.73 -15.17
N SER A 29 -13.08 -13.27 -16.29
CA SER A 29 -11.72 -13.82 -16.34
C SER A 29 -10.66 -12.72 -16.29
N THR A 30 -10.94 -11.55 -16.87
CA THR A 30 -10.03 -10.40 -16.84
C THR A 30 -10.01 -9.76 -15.47
N GLU A 31 -11.15 -9.56 -14.84
CA GLU A 31 -11.26 -9.04 -13.47
C GLU A 31 -10.54 -9.96 -12.48
N GLU A 32 -10.75 -11.28 -12.57
CA GLU A 32 -10.05 -12.24 -11.71
C GLU A 32 -8.53 -12.20 -11.91
N ARG A 33 -8.06 -12.10 -13.16
CA ARG A 33 -6.63 -11.96 -13.44
C ARG A 33 -6.06 -10.66 -12.85
N LEU A 34 -6.75 -9.54 -13.04
CA LEU A 34 -6.34 -8.25 -12.49
C LEU A 34 -6.34 -8.27 -10.95
N ARG A 35 -7.31 -8.96 -10.34
CA ARG A 35 -7.37 -9.18 -8.90
C ARG A 35 -6.16 -9.97 -8.40
N ILE A 36 -5.84 -11.10 -9.05
CA ILE A 36 -4.68 -11.93 -8.70
C ILE A 36 -3.37 -11.15 -8.87
N GLU A 37 -3.24 -10.38 -9.95
CA GLU A 37 -2.09 -9.51 -10.19
C GLU A 37 -1.95 -8.44 -9.10
N HIS A 38 -3.05 -7.86 -8.66
CA HIS A 38 -3.07 -6.88 -7.57
C HIS A 38 -2.73 -7.53 -6.22
N GLU A 39 -3.36 -8.66 -5.86
CA GLU A 39 -3.10 -9.40 -4.62
C GLU A 39 -1.65 -9.89 -4.51
N ARG A 40 -0.98 -10.11 -5.66
CA ARG A 40 0.44 -10.50 -5.68
C ARG A 40 1.34 -9.46 -5.02
N ASP A 41 1.04 -8.17 -5.20
CA ASP A 41 1.94 -7.08 -4.83
C ASP A 41 1.37 -6.15 -3.74
N TYR A 42 0.05 -6.20 -3.48
CA TYR A 42 -0.61 -5.29 -2.53
C TYR A 42 -1.30 -6.04 -1.39
N ASP A 43 -1.43 -5.36 -0.24
CA ASP A 43 -2.26 -5.76 0.89
C ASP A 43 -3.71 -5.34 0.64
N MET A 44 -4.63 -6.29 0.70
CA MET A 44 -6.04 -6.08 0.33
C MET A 44 -6.81 -5.16 1.29
N LEU A 45 -6.35 -5.03 2.53
CA LEU A 45 -7.01 -4.20 3.52
C LEU A 45 -6.63 -2.72 3.39
N THR A 46 -5.35 -2.44 3.12
CA THR A 46 -4.79 -1.09 3.12
C THR A 46 -4.49 -0.54 1.72
N GLY A 47 -4.37 -1.41 0.70
CA GLY A 47 -3.92 -1.05 -0.63
C GLY A 47 -2.45 -0.60 -0.71
N LEU A 48 -1.68 -0.77 0.36
CA LEU A 48 -0.22 -0.60 0.36
C LEU A 48 0.46 -1.83 -0.24
N TYR A 49 1.75 -1.73 -0.54
CA TYR A 49 2.49 -2.93 -0.91
C TYR A 49 2.42 -3.98 0.20
N ASN A 50 2.35 -5.26 -0.17
CA ASN A 50 2.48 -6.35 0.79
C ASN A 50 3.98 -6.62 1.09
N ARG A 51 4.25 -7.45 2.09
CA ARG A 51 5.61 -7.85 2.51
C ARG A 51 6.46 -8.33 1.34
N LYS A 52 5.89 -9.15 0.44
CA LYS A 52 6.61 -9.76 -0.68
C LYS A 52 7.08 -8.71 -1.70
N ALA A 53 6.19 -7.81 -2.08
CA ALA A 53 6.52 -6.73 -3.02
C ALA A 53 7.53 -5.76 -2.40
N PHE A 54 7.35 -5.39 -1.13
CA PHE A 54 8.27 -4.52 -0.42
C PHE A 54 9.69 -5.08 -0.35
N ASN A 55 9.83 -6.35 0.02
CA ASN A 55 11.14 -7.00 0.07
C ASN A 55 11.83 -6.98 -1.29
N ARG A 56 11.09 -7.30 -2.37
CA ARG A 56 11.61 -7.23 -3.74
C ARG A 56 12.10 -5.82 -4.09
N ILE A 57 11.31 -4.79 -3.78
CA ILE A 57 11.68 -3.38 -4.02
C ILE A 57 12.95 -3.03 -3.24
N CYS A 58 13.03 -3.41 -1.96
CA CYS A 58 14.23 -3.18 -1.14
C CYS A 58 15.47 -3.89 -1.73
N GLU A 59 15.34 -5.16 -2.11
CA GLU A 59 16.44 -5.91 -2.75
C GLU A 59 16.94 -5.21 -4.01
N ASP A 60 16.05 -4.75 -4.87
CA ASP A 60 16.41 -4.06 -6.10
C ASP A 60 17.10 -2.71 -5.84
N MET A 61 16.66 -1.98 -4.79
CA MET A 61 17.31 -0.74 -4.37
C MET A 61 18.71 -1.01 -3.79
N PHE A 62 18.87 -2.03 -2.97
CA PHE A 62 20.18 -2.39 -2.40
C PHE A 62 21.16 -2.93 -3.42
N ARG A 63 20.69 -3.54 -4.52
CA ARG A 63 21.56 -3.93 -5.67
C ARG A 63 22.05 -2.74 -6.49
N ALA A 64 21.42 -1.58 -6.35
CA ALA A 64 21.76 -0.36 -7.08
C ALA A 64 22.04 0.81 -6.10
N PRO A 65 23.15 0.80 -5.34
CA PRO A 65 23.42 1.78 -4.27
C PRO A 65 23.39 3.23 -4.75
N ALA A 66 23.77 3.50 -6.00
CA ALA A 66 23.71 4.84 -6.58
C ALA A 66 22.27 5.42 -6.65
N ARG A 67 21.25 4.56 -6.69
CA ARG A 67 19.82 4.96 -6.66
C ARG A 67 19.30 5.17 -5.24
N LEU A 68 19.99 4.59 -4.26
CA LEU A 68 19.56 4.65 -2.86
C LEU A 68 19.76 6.06 -2.29
N GLY A 69 20.89 6.74 -2.63
CA GLY A 69 21.22 8.06 -2.11
C GLY A 69 21.22 8.09 -0.59
N HIS A 70 20.85 9.22 0.00
CA HIS A 70 20.47 9.23 1.41
C HIS A 70 19.11 8.55 1.55
N ALA A 71 19.03 7.56 2.43
CA ALA A 71 17.85 6.73 2.60
C ALA A 71 17.51 6.50 4.08
N ALA A 72 16.27 6.17 4.36
CA ALA A 72 15.82 5.75 5.69
C ALA A 72 14.81 4.61 5.57
N LEU A 73 14.97 3.61 6.42
CA LEU A 73 14.02 2.53 6.60
C LEU A 73 13.32 2.72 7.95
N MET A 74 12.00 2.82 7.92
CA MET A 74 11.16 2.90 9.12
C MET A 74 10.43 1.58 9.31
N MET A 75 10.45 1.06 10.52
CA MET A 75 9.56 -0.01 10.96
C MET A 75 8.56 0.58 11.95
N LEU A 76 7.29 0.34 11.71
CA LEU A 76 6.17 0.93 12.44
C LEU A 76 5.22 -0.17 12.93
N ASP A 77 4.74 -0.02 14.14
CA ASP A 77 3.80 -0.92 14.80
C ASP A 77 2.60 -0.09 15.28
N LEU A 78 1.39 -0.53 14.96
CA LEU A 78 0.15 0.18 15.29
C LEU A 78 -0.29 -0.13 16.71
N ASP A 79 -0.14 0.83 17.59
CA ASP A 79 -0.47 0.69 19.01
C ASP A 79 -1.95 0.42 19.26
N ASN A 80 -2.24 -0.31 20.33
CA ASN A 80 -3.60 -0.54 20.86
C ASN A 80 -4.58 -1.31 19.95
N LEU A 81 -4.15 -1.87 18.81
CA LEU A 81 -5.03 -2.62 17.90
C LEU A 81 -5.75 -3.77 18.62
N LYS A 82 -5.02 -4.55 19.44
CA LYS A 82 -5.63 -5.64 20.21
C LYS A 82 -6.72 -5.14 21.14
N LYS A 83 -6.46 -4.08 21.90
CA LYS A 83 -7.45 -3.49 22.82
C LYS A 83 -8.68 -2.99 22.08
N LEU A 84 -8.48 -2.39 20.90
CA LEU A 84 -9.57 -1.91 20.04
C LEU A 84 -10.43 -3.08 19.55
N ASN A 85 -9.80 -4.17 19.09
CA ASN A 85 -10.47 -5.40 18.68
C ASN A 85 -11.28 -6.04 19.84
N ASP A 86 -10.69 -6.12 21.01
CA ASP A 86 -11.33 -6.72 22.19
C ASP A 86 -12.58 -5.94 22.65
N VAL A 87 -12.61 -4.62 22.46
CA VAL A 87 -13.71 -3.75 22.88
C VAL A 87 -14.78 -3.55 21.79
N TYR A 88 -14.35 -3.36 20.52
CA TYR A 88 -15.25 -2.93 19.44
C TYR A 88 -15.35 -3.95 18.30
N GLY A 89 -14.63 -5.07 18.39
CA GLY A 89 -14.62 -6.11 17.35
C GLY A 89 -13.63 -5.83 16.21
N HIS A 90 -13.39 -6.88 15.42
CA HIS A 90 -12.39 -6.85 14.34
C HIS A 90 -12.70 -5.85 13.23
N ASP A 91 -13.98 -5.55 12.95
CA ASP A 91 -14.36 -4.58 11.90
C ASP A 91 -13.82 -3.18 12.20
N ILE A 92 -13.80 -2.78 13.49
CA ILE A 92 -13.24 -1.49 13.91
C ILE A 92 -11.70 -1.54 13.89
N GLY A 93 -11.11 -2.68 14.25
CA GLY A 93 -9.66 -2.88 14.10
C GLY A 93 -9.22 -2.81 12.63
N ASP A 94 -9.95 -3.44 11.73
CA ASP A 94 -9.68 -3.38 10.28
C ASP A 94 -9.83 -1.95 9.75
N ARG A 95 -10.80 -1.21 10.24
CA ARG A 95 -10.94 0.21 9.91
C ARG A 95 -9.73 1.02 10.42
N TYR A 96 -9.27 0.75 11.65
CA TYR A 96 -8.11 1.41 12.24
C TYR A 96 -6.84 1.15 11.41
N ILE A 97 -6.62 -0.10 10.98
CA ILE A 97 -5.53 -0.49 10.08
C ILE A 97 -5.67 0.22 8.72
N ARG A 98 -6.87 0.26 8.16
CA ARG A 98 -7.12 0.87 6.84
C ARG A 98 -6.85 2.36 6.86
N GLU A 99 -7.34 3.09 7.86
CA GLU A 99 -7.11 4.53 7.98
C GLU A 99 -5.63 4.86 8.25
N THR A 100 -4.92 4.00 9.01
CA THR A 100 -3.46 4.09 9.14
C THR A 100 -2.77 3.92 7.78
N GLY A 101 -3.20 2.95 6.99
CA GLY A 101 -2.69 2.75 5.62
C GLY A 101 -2.94 3.95 4.71
N HIS A 102 -4.10 4.58 4.80
CA HIS A 102 -4.44 5.80 4.07
C HIS A 102 -3.53 6.97 4.50
N ALA A 103 -3.39 7.19 5.81
CA ALA A 103 -2.53 8.24 6.35
C ALA A 103 -1.06 8.09 5.93
N LEU A 104 -0.56 6.85 5.95
CA LEU A 104 0.78 6.53 5.46
C LEU A 104 0.91 6.83 3.97
N ARG A 105 0.01 6.29 3.12
CA ARG A 105 0.02 6.51 1.67
C ARG A 105 -0.02 7.99 1.30
N ASP A 106 -0.89 8.75 1.93
CA ASP A 106 -1.04 10.19 1.68
C ASP A 106 0.16 11.02 2.16
N GLY A 107 0.99 10.46 3.05
CA GLY A 107 2.25 11.04 3.49
C GLY A 107 3.45 10.62 2.66
N MET A 108 3.26 9.76 1.63
CA MET A 108 4.36 9.33 0.75
C MET A 108 4.75 10.42 -0.24
N THR A 109 6.01 10.36 -0.67
CA THR A 109 6.59 11.19 -1.71
C THR A 109 7.03 10.30 -2.88
N ASP A 110 7.45 10.90 -4.00
CA ASP A 110 8.03 10.15 -5.13
C ASP A 110 9.31 9.38 -4.75
N HIS A 111 9.89 9.71 -3.59
CA HIS A 111 11.09 9.10 -3.01
C HIS A 111 10.77 8.13 -1.87
N SER A 112 9.58 7.54 -1.86
CA SER A 112 9.19 6.64 -0.78
C SER A 112 8.30 5.50 -1.23
N VAL A 113 8.39 4.40 -0.49
CA VAL A 113 7.56 3.20 -0.66
C VAL A 113 7.06 2.75 0.70
N CYS A 114 5.77 2.47 0.80
CA CYS A 114 5.13 2.02 2.03
C CYS A 114 4.49 0.64 1.86
N SER A 115 4.55 -0.15 2.91
CA SER A 115 3.96 -1.50 2.94
C SER A 115 3.34 -1.83 4.29
N ARG A 116 2.37 -2.74 4.25
CA ARG A 116 1.93 -3.49 5.43
C ARG A 116 2.54 -4.88 5.39
N LEU A 117 3.27 -5.24 6.45
CA LEU A 117 3.94 -6.53 6.52
C LEU A 117 3.00 -7.63 7.03
N SER A 118 2.27 -7.35 8.09
CA SER A 118 1.27 -8.24 8.69
C SER A 118 0.55 -7.49 9.81
N GLY A 119 -0.64 -7.94 10.21
CA GLY A 119 -1.32 -7.44 11.40
C GLY A 119 -1.28 -5.92 11.54
N ASP A 120 -0.51 -5.46 12.49
CA ASP A 120 -0.26 -4.07 12.91
C ASP A 120 1.10 -3.51 12.43
N GLU A 121 1.90 -4.31 11.71
CA GLU A 121 3.25 -3.94 11.28
C GLU A 121 3.27 -3.29 9.89
N PHE A 122 3.89 -2.11 9.81
CA PHE A 122 4.13 -1.38 8.56
C PHE A 122 5.62 -1.08 8.37
N MET A 123 6.04 -0.92 7.12
CA MET A 123 7.38 -0.44 6.77
C MET A 123 7.30 0.66 5.72
N VAL A 124 8.20 1.64 5.86
CA VAL A 124 8.38 2.72 4.89
C VAL A 124 9.86 2.81 4.55
N LEU A 125 10.16 2.78 3.25
CA LEU A 125 11.49 3.07 2.71
C LEU A 125 11.45 4.44 2.05
N PHE A 126 12.30 5.36 2.51
CA PHE A 126 12.66 6.61 1.84
C PHE A 126 14.00 6.43 1.15
N TYR A 127 14.13 6.86 -0.11
CA TYR A 127 15.34 6.64 -0.92
C TYR A 127 15.56 7.74 -1.96
N GLY A 128 16.78 7.81 -2.51
CA GLY A 128 17.09 8.71 -3.62
C GLY A 128 17.18 10.18 -3.24
N TYR A 129 17.44 10.49 -1.98
CA TYR A 129 17.61 11.87 -1.54
C TYR A 129 19.02 12.36 -1.76
N ASP A 130 19.15 13.59 -2.28
CA ASP A 130 20.44 14.26 -2.47
C ASP A 130 21.04 14.77 -1.16
N SER A 131 20.20 14.96 -0.13
CA SER A 131 20.68 15.44 1.17
C SER A 131 19.89 14.86 2.36
N ARG A 132 20.59 14.66 3.47
CA ARG A 132 19.99 14.28 4.75
C ARG A 132 18.96 15.29 5.25
N ALA A 133 19.09 16.56 4.88
CA ALA A 133 18.17 17.60 5.31
C ALA A 133 16.80 17.45 4.63
N GLN A 134 16.78 17.05 3.36
CA GLN A 134 15.52 16.73 2.65
C GLN A 134 14.86 15.49 3.23
N LEU A 135 15.62 14.40 3.35
CA LEU A 135 15.14 13.15 3.97
C LEU A 135 14.53 13.41 5.35
N ARG A 136 15.22 14.18 6.20
CA ARG A 136 14.74 14.51 7.55
C ARG A 136 13.45 15.34 7.55
N ARG A 137 13.29 16.26 6.58
CA ARG A 137 12.03 17.00 6.44
C ARG A 137 10.86 16.07 6.13
N ASP A 138 11.03 15.13 5.19
CA ASP A 138 9.95 14.24 4.80
C ASP A 138 9.61 13.22 5.89
N LEU A 139 10.61 12.72 6.62
CA LEU A 139 10.40 11.92 7.83
C LEU A 139 9.58 12.69 8.88
N ASN A 140 9.92 13.95 9.13
CA ASN A 140 9.19 14.78 10.10
C ASN A 140 7.77 15.11 9.61
N ASN A 141 7.58 15.34 8.32
CA ASN A 141 6.27 15.59 7.72
C ASN A 141 5.37 14.39 7.89
N LEU A 142 5.87 13.17 7.57
CA LEU A 142 5.11 11.94 7.79
C LEU A 142 4.75 11.75 9.26
N GLN A 143 5.71 11.93 10.18
CA GLN A 143 5.47 11.81 11.61
C GLN A 143 4.42 12.83 12.10
N SER A 144 4.53 14.08 11.64
CA SER A 144 3.56 15.13 11.99
C SER A 144 2.17 14.79 11.51
N ARG A 145 2.04 14.29 10.27
CA ARG A 145 0.76 13.87 9.70
C ARG A 145 0.12 12.77 10.53
N LEU A 146 0.84 11.68 10.79
CA LEU A 146 0.32 10.54 11.54
C LEU A 146 -0.22 10.92 12.93
N ARG A 147 0.38 11.91 13.60
CA ARG A 147 -0.07 12.39 14.91
C ARG A 147 -1.43 13.07 14.91
N HIS A 148 -1.93 13.52 13.77
CA HIS A 148 -3.20 14.24 13.66
C HIS A 148 -4.34 13.35 13.12
N GLU A 149 -4.03 12.10 12.78
CA GLU A 149 -5.01 11.18 12.24
C GLU A 149 -5.78 10.45 13.35
N SER A 150 -7.06 10.21 13.10
CA SER A 150 -7.94 9.51 14.03
C SER A 150 -9.08 8.81 13.31
N ILE A 151 -9.68 7.82 13.97
CA ILE A 151 -10.92 7.17 13.52
C ILE A 151 -12.08 7.57 14.43
N VAL A 152 -13.29 7.56 13.90
CA VAL A 152 -14.51 7.72 14.69
C VAL A 152 -15.01 6.36 15.14
N LEU A 153 -15.19 6.16 16.43
CA LEU A 153 -15.71 4.94 17.02
C LEU A 153 -17.24 4.84 16.90
N PRO A 154 -17.84 3.65 17.08
CA PRO A 154 -19.30 3.46 17.02
C PRO A 154 -20.10 4.33 18.01
N ASN A 155 -19.50 4.70 19.13
CA ASN A 155 -20.09 5.59 20.13
C ASN A 155 -19.98 7.09 19.81
N GLY A 156 -19.35 7.44 18.66
CA GLY A 156 -19.13 8.81 18.22
C GLY A 156 -17.83 9.45 18.69
N ASP A 157 -17.07 8.77 19.56
CA ASP A 157 -15.79 9.28 20.06
C ASP A 157 -14.70 9.22 18.97
N SER A 158 -13.73 10.14 19.05
CA SER A 158 -12.52 10.10 18.23
C SER A 158 -11.44 9.26 18.90
N PHE A 159 -10.83 8.34 18.16
CA PHE A 159 -9.71 7.53 18.60
C PHE A 159 -8.49 7.84 17.74
N ALA A 160 -7.47 8.43 18.36
CA ALA A 160 -6.26 8.85 17.65
C ALA A 160 -5.47 7.62 17.13
N ILE A 161 -4.90 7.74 15.95
CA ILE A 161 -3.94 6.77 15.43
C ILE A 161 -2.63 6.93 16.19
N SER A 162 -2.22 5.85 16.88
CA SER A 162 -0.98 5.80 17.65
C SER A 162 -0.06 4.74 17.04
N ILE A 163 1.18 5.12 16.77
CA ILE A 163 2.17 4.27 16.11
C ILE A 163 3.49 4.38 16.85
N SER A 164 4.02 3.22 17.24
CA SER A 164 5.39 3.08 17.73
C SER A 164 6.31 2.66 16.59
N GLY A 165 7.58 3.07 16.61
CA GLY A 165 8.49 2.63 15.56
C GLY A 165 9.92 3.09 15.71
N GLY A 166 10.77 2.57 14.82
CA GLY A 166 12.18 2.88 14.73
C GLY A 166 12.57 3.27 13.30
N VAL A 167 13.63 4.08 13.19
CA VAL A 167 14.18 4.55 11.91
C VAL A 167 15.66 4.22 11.84
N ALA A 168 16.08 3.55 10.78
CA ALA A 168 17.48 3.36 10.41
C ALA A 168 17.79 4.21 9.17
N CYS A 169 18.84 5.03 9.24
CA CYS A 169 19.26 5.87 8.12
C CYS A 169 20.54 5.34 7.49
N SER A 170 20.62 5.37 6.16
CA SER A 170 21.85 5.18 5.40
C SER A 170 22.67 6.49 5.41
N PRO A 171 23.99 6.38 5.45
CA PRO A 171 24.88 7.54 5.42
C PRO A 171 24.76 8.35 4.14
#